data_338f78569bfeeb1bd72e6ad1f8e7f1e0
#
_entry.id   338f78569bfeeb1bd72e6ad1f8e7f1e0
#
_cell.length_a   1.000
_cell.length_b   1.000
_cell.length_c   1.000
_cell.angle_alpha   90.00
_cell.angle_beta   90.00
_cell.angle_gamma   90.00
#
_symmetry.space_group_name_H-M   'P 1'
#
loop_
_entity.id
_entity.type
_entity.pdbx_description
1 polymer ?
#
loop_
_entity_poly.entity_id
_entity_poly.type
_entity_poly.pdbx_seq_one_letter_code
_entity_poly.pdbx_strand_id
1 'polypeptide(L)'
;MKDWVKTVPKAVLHDHLDGGLRVETLIELANEQGYQNLPSNNHDDLKKWIQPKPDKSLAINLEAWDHTIGVMQDQDSIYRVTMEALEDLSNDGVVYAELRFAPLVHTFKGLSTVEIINSVVNGIKDGMQKFDIVAGVILCAMRQEQNSLDVVNLCIEHKDVVGFDLAGPEVGFSVLNHKEACKIGRAHV
;
A
#
# COMPACT_ATOMS: atom_id res chain seq x y z
N MET A 1 -8.09 -16.30 18.47
CA MET A 1 -8.25 -16.94 17.14
C MET A 1 -7.85 -18.40 17.28
N LYS A 2 -8.52 -19.33 16.58
CA LYS A 2 -8.13 -20.75 16.69
C LYS A 2 -6.77 -20.93 16.00
N ASP A 3 -5.80 -21.58 16.64
CA ASP A 3 -4.39 -21.66 16.15
C ASP A 3 -4.26 -22.25 14.73
N TRP A 4 -5.20 -23.13 14.33
CA TRP A 4 -5.21 -23.71 12.99
C TRP A 4 -5.41 -22.68 11.86
N VAL A 5 -6.04 -21.53 12.12
CA VAL A 5 -6.27 -20.48 11.10
C VAL A 5 -4.95 -19.90 10.60
N LYS A 6 -3.93 -19.84 11.45
CA LYS A 6 -2.59 -19.38 11.06
C LYS A 6 -1.82 -20.36 10.19
N THR A 7 -2.15 -21.66 10.29
CA THR A 7 -1.42 -22.72 9.59
C THR A 7 -2.08 -23.13 8.26
N VAL A 8 -3.32 -22.68 8.01
CA VAL A 8 -3.98 -22.95 6.72
C VAL A 8 -3.44 -21.99 5.68
N PRO A 9 -2.99 -22.49 4.50
CA PRO A 9 -2.56 -21.64 3.39
C PRO A 9 -3.66 -20.67 2.96
N LYS A 10 -3.32 -19.38 2.84
CA LYS A 10 -4.24 -18.30 2.45
C LYS A 10 -3.71 -17.55 1.24
N ALA A 11 -4.62 -16.97 0.47
CA ALA A 11 -4.29 -15.98 -0.55
C ALA A 11 -4.96 -14.64 -0.19
N VAL A 12 -4.23 -13.55 -0.32
CA VAL A 12 -4.72 -12.19 -0.11
C VAL A 12 -4.59 -11.43 -1.42
N LEU A 13 -5.72 -11.05 -2.02
CA LEU A 13 -5.77 -10.37 -3.33
C LEU A 13 -6.05 -8.87 -3.21
N HIS A 14 -6.17 -8.35 -1.99
CA HIS A 14 -6.50 -6.96 -1.72
C HIS A 14 -5.88 -6.49 -0.40
N ASP A 15 -4.58 -6.22 -0.43
CA ASP A 15 -3.86 -5.69 0.73
C ASP A 15 -3.19 -4.36 0.38
N HIS A 16 -3.54 -3.32 1.12
CA HIS A 16 -3.02 -1.98 0.91
C HIS A 16 -1.69 -1.79 1.63
N LEU A 17 -0.60 -1.80 0.86
CA LEU A 17 0.75 -1.61 1.37
C LEU A 17 0.91 -0.29 2.13
N ASP A 18 0.37 0.78 1.57
CA ASP A 18 0.45 2.15 2.11
C ASP A 18 -0.53 2.42 3.27
N GLY A 19 -1.37 1.44 3.63
CA GLY A 19 -2.30 1.52 4.75
C GLY A 19 -2.00 0.55 5.90
N GLY A 20 -1.09 -0.41 5.70
CA GLY A 20 -0.88 -1.55 6.58
C GLY A 20 0.38 -1.52 7.45
N LEU A 21 1.01 -0.35 7.67
CA LEU A 21 2.24 -0.24 8.44
C LEU A 21 2.08 -0.74 9.89
N ARG A 22 3.12 -1.41 10.40
CA ARG A 22 3.25 -1.66 11.83
C ARG A 22 3.29 -0.33 12.60
N VAL A 23 2.66 -0.27 13.75
CA VAL A 23 2.62 0.96 14.56
C VAL A 23 4.03 1.39 14.98
N GLU A 24 4.87 0.42 15.34
CA GLU A 24 6.27 0.63 15.69
C GLU A 24 7.02 1.28 14.53
N THR A 25 6.89 0.73 13.34
CA THR A 25 7.54 1.23 12.12
C THR A 25 7.07 2.63 11.77
N LEU A 26 5.78 2.92 11.91
CA LEU A 26 5.24 4.26 11.69
C LEU A 26 5.88 5.30 12.63
N ILE A 27 6.04 4.95 13.93
CA ILE A 27 6.68 5.83 14.92
C ILE A 27 8.17 6.01 14.61
N GLU A 28 8.88 4.92 14.29
CA GLU A 28 10.31 4.94 13.97
C GLU A 28 10.57 5.81 12.74
N LEU A 29 9.88 5.57 11.63
CA LEU A 29 10.03 6.34 10.39
C LEU A 29 9.65 7.82 10.59
N ALA A 30 8.62 8.11 11.39
CA ALA A 30 8.26 9.48 11.71
C ALA A 30 9.40 10.21 12.45
N ASN A 31 10.03 9.55 13.42
CA ASN A 31 11.18 10.10 14.14
C ASN A 31 12.40 10.29 13.23
N GLU A 32 12.74 9.29 12.42
CA GLU A 32 13.88 9.33 11.50
C GLU A 32 13.74 10.45 10.46
N GLN A 33 12.54 10.66 9.96
CA GLN A 33 12.25 11.66 8.91
C GLN A 33 11.85 13.03 9.48
N GLY A 34 11.74 13.18 10.80
CA GLY A 34 11.28 14.41 11.44
C GLY A 34 9.80 14.73 11.14
N TYR A 35 8.96 13.72 10.91
CA TYR A 35 7.53 13.89 10.68
C TYR A 35 6.80 14.19 12.00
N GLN A 36 6.25 15.40 12.11
CA GLN A 36 5.70 15.91 13.39
C GLN A 36 4.17 15.74 13.52
N ASN A 37 3.50 15.22 12.50
CA ASN A 37 2.03 15.26 12.44
C ASN A 37 1.37 14.00 13.03
N LEU A 38 2.13 13.05 13.62
CA LEU A 38 1.51 11.88 14.25
C LEU A 38 0.59 12.31 15.40
N PRO A 39 -0.60 11.71 15.52
CA PRO A 39 -1.55 12.01 16.62
C PRO A 39 -0.98 11.68 17.99
N SER A 40 -0.07 10.71 18.07
CA SER A 40 0.66 10.32 19.27
C SER A 40 1.96 9.60 18.92
N ASN A 41 2.99 9.81 19.72
CA ASN A 41 4.23 9.00 19.69
C ASN A 41 4.20 7.82 20.69
N ASN A 42 3.12 7.69 21.45
CA ASN A 42 2.90 6.53 22.30
C ASN A 42 2.28 5.41 21.47
N HIS A 43 2.89 4.22 21.51
CA HIS A 43 2.47 3.05 20.73
C HIS A 43 0.99 2.68 20.94
N ASP A 44 0.55 2.58 22.19
CA ASP A 44 -0.81 2.11 22.51
C ASP A 44 -1.89 3.14 22.12
N ASP A 45 -1.57 4.43 22.27
CA ASP A 45 -2.47 5.51 21.87
C ASP A 45 -2.57 5.62 20.36
N LEU A 46 -1.43 5.51 19.65
CA LEU A 46 -1.41 5.53 18.19
C LEU A 46 -2.12 4.31 17.62
N LYS A 47 -1.90 3.12 18.19
CA LYS A 47 -2.61 1.89 17.82
C LYS A 47 -4.13 2.01 17.95
N LYS A 48 -4.62 2.58 19.03
CA LYS A 48 -6.06 2.85 19.21
C LYS A 48 -6.59 3.89 18.23
N TRP A 49 -5.77 4.88 17.90
CA TRP A 49 -6.16 5.95 16.99
C TRP A 49 -6.29 5.46 15.54
N ILE A 50 -5.35 4.62 15.07
CA ILE A 50 -5.32 4.05 13.71
C ILE A 50 -6.45 3.04 13.50
N GLN A 51 -6.90 2.34 14.54
CA GLN A 51 -7.94 1.32 14.39
C GLN A 51 -9.21 1.89 13.72
N PRO A 52 -9.73 1.21 12.67
CA PRO A 52 -10.97 1.63 12.04
C PRO A 52 -12.11 1.76 13.05
N LYS A 53 -12.87 2.84 12.92
CA LYS A 53 -14.01 3.13 13.78
C LYS A 53 -15.29 2.80 13.00
N PRO A 54 -16.01 1.70 13.34
CA PRO A 54 -17.17 1.23 12.56
C PRO A 54 -18.31 2.23 12.45
N ASP A 55 -18.39 3.15 13.42
CA ASP A 55 -19.41 4.20 13.51
C ASP A 55 -19.03 5.49 12.76
N LYS A 56 -17.84 5.52 12.15
CA LYS A 56 -17.34 6.69 11.40
C LYS A 56 -17.42 6.48 9.89
N SER A 57 -17.45 7.60 9.17
CA SER A 57 -17.40 7.57 7.71
C SER A 57 -16.05 7.04 7.20
N LEU A 58 -16.05 6.54 5.95
CA LEU A 58 -14.83 6.13 5.28
C LEU A 58 -13.78 7.26 5.29
N ALA A 59 -14.19 8.51 5.04
CA ALA A 59 -13.28 9.65 5.04
C ALA A 59 -12.49 9.80 6.34
N ILE A 60 -13.15 9.64 7.49
CA ILE A 60 -12.49 9.71 8.81
C ILE A 60 -11.54 8.54 9.01
N ASN A 61 -11.90 7.34 8.54
CA ASN A 61 -11.03 6.18 8.63
C ASN A 61 -9.81 6.30 7.70
N LEU A 62 -9.91 7.08 6.62
CA LEU A 62 -8.80 7.34 5.70
C LEU A 62 -7.78 8.36 6.24
N GLU A 63 -8.09 9.12 7.31
CA GLU A 63 -7.13 10.06 7.93
C GLU A 63 -5.83 9.35 8.39
N ALA A 64 -5.90 8.07 8.76
CA ALA A 64 -4.73 7.30 9.14
C ALA A 64 -3.72 7.15 7.98
N TRP A 65 -4.20 7.16 6.75
CA TRP A 65 -3.35 6.99 5.56
C TRP A 65 -2.49 8.21 5.28
N ASP A 66 -2.92 9.41 5.67
CA ASP A 66 -2.10 10.61 5.55
C ASP A 66 -0.79 10.48 6.33
N HIS A 67 -0.82 9.76 7.46
CA HIS A 67 0.35 9.52 8.30
C HIS A 67 1.24 8.40 7.73
N THR A 68 0.66 7.30 7.29
CA THR A 68 1.42 6.19 6.69
C THR A 68 2.09 6.62 5.39
N ILE A 69 1.35 7.29 4.51
CA ILE A 69 1.89 7.89 3.29
C ILE A 69 2.96 8.95 3.61
N GLY A 70 2.72 9.77 4.65
CA GLY A 70 3.63 10.85 5.05
C GLY A 70 5.03 10.39 5.45
N VAL A 71 5.18 9.15 5.93
CA VAL A 71 6.48 8.55 6.27
C VAL A 71 7.04 7.62 5.19
N MET A 72 6.29 7.33 4.13
CA MET A 72 6.73 6.52 2.99
C MET A 72 7.16 7.42 1.82
N GLN A 73 8.06 8.37 2.06
CA GLN A 73 8.47 9.39 1.09
C GLN A 73 9.95 9.27 0.68
N ASP A 74 10.61 8.16 1.00
CA ASP A 74 11.96 7.80 0.55
C ASP A 74 12.03 6.31 0.22
N GLN A 75 13.07 5.91 -0.52
CA GLN A 75 13.23 4.55 -1.04
C GLN A 75 13.37 3.51 0.09
N ASP A 76 14.10 3.84 1.14
CA ASP A 76 14.40 2.92 2.24
C ASP A 76 13.14 2.64 3.07
N SER A 77 12.34 3.66 3.35
CA SER A 77 11.06 3.52 4.06
C SER A 77 10.07 2.65 3.27
N ILE A 78 9.94 2.91 1.96
CA ILE A 78 9.05 2.14 1.06
C ILE A 78 9.51 0.68 0.99
N TYR A 79 10.80 0.43 0.81
CA TYR A 79 11.37 -0.90 0.80
C TYR A 79 11.15 -1.63 2.13
N ARG A 80 11.44 -0.98 3.26
CA ARG A 80 11.25 -1.53 4.61
C ARG A 80 9.80 -1.95 4.84
N VAL A 81 8.85 -1.05 4.56
CA VAL A 81 7.41 -1.34 4.73
C VAL A 81 6.99 -2.53 3.88
N THR A 82 7.50 -2.62 2.65
CA THR A 82 7.21 -3.77 1.76
C THR A 82 7.73 -5.08 2.33
N MET A 83 8.95 -5.09 2.85
CA MET A 83 9.54 -6.28 3.49
C MET A 83 8.74 -6.71 4.73
N GLU A 84 8.35 -5.76 5.58
CA GLU A 84 7.56 -6.02 6.79
C GLU A 84 6.16 -6.55 6.46
N ALA A 85 5.52 -6.04 5.41
CA ALA A 85 4.22 -6.55 4.94
C ALA A 85 4.30 -8.03 4.52
N LEU A 86 5.34 -8.41 3.76
CA LEU A 86 5.54 -9.81 3.38
C LEU A 86 5.87 -10.71 4.57
N GLU A 87 6.65 -10.23 5.53
CA GLU A 87 6.94 -10.94 6.77
C GLU A 87 5.67 -11.22 7.57
N ASP A 88 4.81 -10.21 7.75
CA ASP A 88 3.57 -10.32 8.51
C ASP A 88 2.57 -11.27 7.83
N LEU A 89 2.42 -11.16 6.51
CA LEU A 89 1.56 -12.04 5.73
C LEU A 89 2.04 -13.50 5.78
N SER A 90 3.34 -13.74 5.59
CA SER A 90 3.93 -15.08 5.69
C SER A 90 3.75 -15.68 7.09
N ASN A 91 3.97 -14.89 8.15
CA ASN A 91 3.75 -15.30 9.54
C ASN A 91 2.28 -15.62 9.85
N ASP A 92 1.34 -15.03 9.12
CA ASP A 92 -0.09 -15.39 9.20
C ASP A 92 -0.47 -16.57 8.30
N GLY A 93 0.48 -17.19 7.57
CA GLY A 93 0.25 -18.34 6.70
C GLY A 93 -0.30 -17.97 5.30
N VAL A 94 -0.10 -16.73 4.86
CA VAL A 94 -0.39 -16.32 3.49
C VAL A 94 0.72 -16.84 2.58
N VAL A 95 0.34 -17.61 1.55
CA VAL A 95 1.27 -18.18 0.56
C VAL A 95 1.27 -17.41 -0.76
N TYR A 96 0.25 -16.57 -0.99
CA TYR A 96 0.17 -15.68 -2.14
C TYR A 96 -0.48 -14.34 -1.75
N ALA A 97 0.13 -13.23 -2.17
CA ALA A 97 -0.41 -11.89 -1.91
C ALA A 97 -0.30 -10.96 -3.13
N GLU A 98 -1.31 -10.10 -3.29
CA GLU A 98 -1.27 -8.95 -4.20
C GLU A 98 -1.33 -7.67 -3.36
N LEU A 99 -0.15 -7.05 -3.20
CA LEU A 99 -0.01 -5.77 -2.50
C LEU A 99 -0.37 -4.63 -3.43
N ARG A 100 -1.19 -3.69 -2.96
CA ARG A 100 -1.57 -2.51 -3.75
C ARG A 100 -1.16 -1.23 -3.07
N PHE A 101 -0.78 -0.24 -3.85
CA PHE A 101 -0.47 1.11 -3.38
C PHE A 101 -0.61 2.14 -4.50
N ALA A 102 -0.74 3.40 -4.13
CA ALA A 102 -0.87 4.51 -5.06
C ALA A 102 0.50 5.21 -5.26
N PRO A 103 1.27 4.93 -6.33
CA PRO A 103 2.65 5.43 -6.44
C PRO A 103 2.75 6.96 -6.44
N LEU A 104 1.75 7.67 -6.96
CA LEU A 104 1.79 9.12 -7.10
C LEU A 104 1.68 9.88 -5.76
N VAL A 105 1.17 9.26 -4.69
CA VAL A 105 1.11 9.90 -3.37
C VAL A 105 2.45 9.79 -2.59
N HIS A 106 3.44 9.10 -3.13
CA HIS A 106 4.77 8.96 -2.53
C HIS A 106 5.83 9.87 -3.17
N THR A 107 5.40 10.82 -4.01
CA THR A 107 6.31 11.74 -4.75
C THR A 107 6.56 13.07 -4.04
N PHE A 108 5.96 13.31 -2.87
CA PHE A 108 5.94 14.64 -2.23
C PHE A 108 7.32 15.14 -1.79
N LYS A 109 8.29 14.25 -1.54
CA LYS A 109 9.68 14.59 -1.22
C LYS A 109 10.63 14.45 -2.42
N GLY A 110 10.09 14.32 -3.63
CA GLY A 110 10.85 14.41 -4.88
C GLY A 110 11.29 13.08 -5.48
N LEU A 111 10.85 11.93 -4.93
CA LEU A 111 11.05 10.64 -5.61
C LEU A 111 10.29 10.61 -6.95
N SER A 112 10.91 10.05 -7.95
CA SER A 112 10.23 9.68 -9.19
C SER A 112 9.35 8.44 -8.99
N THR A 113 8.32 8.30 -9.79
CA THR A 113 7.45 7.10 -9.77
C THR A 113 8.20 5.81 -10.03
N VAL A 114 9.24 5.87 -10.86
CA VAL A 114 10.12 4.72 -11.16
C VAL A 114 10.90 4.28 -9.91
N GLU A 115 11.47 5.23 -9.15
CA GLU A 115 12.17 4.91 -7.89
C GLU A 115 11.23 4.31 -6.86
N ILE A 116 10.03 4.86 -6.74
CA ILE A 116 8.99 4.37 -5.83
C ILE A 116 8.60 2.92 -6.18
N ILE A 117 8.25 2.66 -7.44
CA ILE A 117 7.85 1.32 -7.90
C ILE A 117 8.99 0.33 -7.72
N ASN A 118 10.23 0.73 -8.06
CA ASN A 118 11.40 -0.13 -7.89
C ASN A 118 11.66 -0.47 -6.42
N SER A 119 11.44 0.45 -5.48
CA SER A 119 11.59 0.17 -4.04
C SER A 119 10.61 -0.90 -3.58
N VAL A 120 9.34 -0.84 -4.01
CA VAL A 120 8.34 -1.88 -3.72
C VAL A 120 8.71 -3.21 -4.39
N VAL A 121 9.06 -3.18 -5.68
CA VAL A 121 9.43 -4.40 -6.44
C VAL A 121 10.65 -5.08 -5.83
N ASN A 122 11.66 -4.33 -5.42
CA ASN A 122 12.85 -4.87 -4.76
C ASN A 122 12.48 -5.48 -3.40
N GLY A 123 11.66 -4.78 -2.60
CA GLY A 123 11.15 -5.32 -1.33
C GLY A 123 10.37 -6.62 -1.52
N ILE A 124 9.53 -6.72 -2.56
CA ILE A 124 8.81 -7.96 -2.90
C ILE A 124 9.79 -9.07 -3.30
N LYS A 125 10.76 -8.80 -4.19
CA LYS A 125 11.74 -9.80 -4.65
C LYS A 125 12.57 -10.36 -3.49
N ASP A 126 13.07 -9.48 -2.64
CA ASP A 126 13.89 -9.88 -1.49
C ASP A 126 13.03 -10.58 -0.41
N GLY A 127 11.80 -10.10 -0.21
CA GLY A 127 10.85 -10.73 0.70
C GLY A 127 10.48 -12.16 0.26
N MET A 128 10.23 -12.40 -1.02
CA MET A 128 10.00 -13.76 -1.56
C MET A 128 11.20 -14.69 -1.43
N GLN A 129 12.43 -14.14 -1.36
CA GLN A 129 13.61 -14.96 -1.07
C GLN A 129 13.76 -15.31 0.42
N LYS A 130 13.23 -14.45 1.29
CA LYS A 130 13.40 -14.54 2.74
C LYS A 130 12.23 -15.25 3.42
N PHE A 131 11.02 -15.10 2.90
CA PHE A 131 9.78 -15.60 3.49
C PHE A 131 9.10 -16.60 2.52
N ASP A 132 8.35 -17.54 3.07
CA ASP A 132 7.60 -18.54 2.29
C ASP A 132 6.29 -17.95 1.75
N ILE A 133 6.40 -17.03 0.81
CA ILE A 133 5.27 -16.34 0.18
C ILE A 133 5.63 -15.98 -1.27
N VAL A 134 4.64 -16.00 -2.15
CA VAL A 134 4.70 -15.42 -3.49
C VAL A 134 3.87 -14.14 -3.49
N ALA A 135 4.39 -13.05 -4.02
CA ALA A 135 3.68 -11.78 -4.04
C ALA A 135 3.85 -11.02 -5.36
N GLY A 136 2.83 -10.23 -5.71
CA GLY A 136 2.84 -9.28 -6.81
C GLY A 136 2.42 -7.89 -6.32
N VAL A 137 2.66 -6.87 -7.15
CA VAL A 137 2.25 -5.49 -6.86
C VAL A 137 1.20 -4.99 -7.85
N ILE A 138 0.18 -4.34 -7.32
CA ILE A 138 -0.87 -3.64 -8.08
C ILE A 138 -0.69 -2.14 -7.89
N LEU A 139 -0.72 -1.35 -8.97
CA LEU A 139 -0.67 0.10 -8.89
C LEU A 139 -2.07 0.69 -8.87
N CYS A 140 -2.33 1.58 -7.91
CA CYS A 140 -3.61 2.25 -7.74
C CYS A 140 -3.57 3.67 -8.31
N ALA A 141 -4.59 4.00 -9.13
CA ALA A 141 -4.95 5.39 -9.37
C ALA A 141 -6.02 5.82 -8.35
N MET A 142 -6.01 7.11 -7.99
CA MET A 142 -6.97 7.66 -7.04
C MET A 142 -8.16 8.26 -7.78
N ARG A 143 -9.40 7.91 -7.36
CA ARG A 143 -10.66 8.33 -8.02
C ARG A 143 -10.86 9.84 -8.07
N GLN A 144 -10.35 10.56 -7.09
CA GLN A 144 -10.43 12.02 -7.02
C GLN A 144 -9.43 12.72 -7.94
N GLU A 145 -8.45 11.98 -8.50
CA GLU A 145 -7.41 12.50 -9.37
C GLU A 145 -7.71 12.23 -10.84
N GLN A 146 -7.12 13.03 -11.75
CA GLN A 146 -7.29 12.87 -13.21
C GLN A 146 -6.07 12.21 -13.88
N ASN A 147 -5.36 11.35 -13.14
CA ASN A 147 -4.07 10.77 -13.52
C ASN A 147 -4.10 9.25 -13.73
N SER A 148 -5.27 8.66 -13.88
CA SER A 148 -5.40 7.19 -14.04
C SER A 148 -4.74 6.65 -15.31
N LEU A 149 -4.66 7.44 -16.39
CA LEU A 149 -3.91 7.05 -17.58
C LEU A 149 -2.41 6.99 -17.33
N ASP A 150 -1.86 7.89 -16.53
CA ASP A 150 -0.44 7.86 -16.16
C ASP A 150 -0.13 6.60 -15.36
N VAL A 151 -0.98 6.26 -14.38
CA VAL A 151 -0.79 5.06 -13.57
C VAL A 151 -0.90 3.78 -14.39
N VAL A 152 -1.87 3.65 -15.29
CA VAL A 152 -1.98 2.45 -16.12
C VAL A 152 -0.79 2.32 -17.10
N ASN A 153 -0.23 3.43 -17.56
CA ASN A 153 0.99 3.39 -18.39
C ASN A 153 2.20 2.89 -17.56
N LEU A 154 2.32 3.31 -16.30
CA LEU A 154 3.32 2.75 -15.39
C LEU A 154 3.15 1.23 -15.21
N CYS A 155 1.92 0.72 -15.14
CA CYS A 155 1.68 -0.73 -15.07
C CYS A 155 2.19 -1.45 -16.32
N ILE A 156 2.06 -0.85 -17.50
CA ILE A 156 2.53 -1.45 -18.76
C ILE A 156 4.06 -1.42 -18.85
N GLU A 157 4.67 -0.36 -18.39
CA GLU A 157 6.12 -0.15 -18.45
C GLU A 157 6.89 -1.04 -17.45
N HIS A 158 6.26 -1.39 -16.31
CA HIS A 158 6.89 -2.19 -15.25
C HIS A 158 6.41 -3.64 -15.27
N LYS A 159 7.24 -4.55 -15.78
CA LYS A 159 6.92 -5.99 -15.95
C LYS A 159 6.63 -6.75 -14.65
N ASP A 160 7.09 -6.22 -13.52
CA ASP A 160 6.88 -6.81 -12.19
C ASP A 160 5.53 -6.38 -11.57
N VAL A 161 4.79 -5.45 -12.22
CA VAL A 161 3.46 -5.04 -11.81
C VAL A 161 2.43 -6.02 -12.38
N VAL A 162 1.58 -6.57 -11.51
CA VAL A 162 0.63 -7.62 -11.88
C VAL A 162 -0.79 -7.09 -12.13
N GLY A 163 -1.07 -5.84 -11.82
CA GLY A 163 -2.40 -5.29 -12.00
C GLY A 163 -2.50 -3.77 -11.86
N PHE A 164 -3.66 -3.26 -12.28
CA PHE A 164 -4.10 -1.88 -12.13
C PHE A 164 -5.37 -1.83 -11.28
N ASP A 165 -5.46 -0.86 -10.38
CA ASP A 165 -6.63 -0.64 -9.53
C ASP A 165 -7.05 0.83 -9.52
N LEU A 166 -8.30 1.07 -9.10
CA LEU A 166 -8.86 2.39 -8.91
C LEU A 166 -9.36 2.53 -7.47
N ALA A 167 -8.57 3.19 -6.63
CA ALA A 167 -8.79 3.36 -5.20
C ALA A 167 -9.35 4.76 -4.85
N GLY A 168 -9.60 4.99 -3.57
CA GLY A 168 -10.06 6.26 -3.02
C GLY A 168 -11.58 6.36 -2.84
N PRO A 169 -12.10 7.55 -2.45
CA PRO A 169 -13.49 7.75 -2.12
C PRO A 169 -14.40 7.57 -3.34
N GLU A 170 -15.52 6.86 -3.15
CA GLU A 170 -16.47 6.59 -4.25
C GLU A 170 -17.53 7.69 -4.41
N VAL A 171 -17.98 8.25 -3.28
CA VAL A 171 -19.04 9.27 -3.28
C VAL A 171 -18.56 10.55 -3.94
N GLY A 172 -19.20 10.94 -5.01
CA GLY A 172 -18.81 12.14 -5.79
C GLY A 172 -17.73 11.88 -6.88
N PHE A 173 -17.11 10.69 -6.90
CA PHE A 173 -16.03 10.36 -7.83
C PHE A 173 -16.39 9.14 -8.69
N SER A 174 -17.04 9.41 -9.83
CA SER A 174 -17.52 8.35 -10.72
C SER A 174 -16.36 7.59 -11.37
N VAL A 175 -16.43 6.25 -11.36
CA VAL A 175 -15.52 5.39 -12.11
C VAL A 175 -15.51 5.68 -13.63
N LEU A 176 -16.57 6.27 -14.16
CA LEU A 176 -16.67 6.62 -15.57
C LEU A 176 -15.63 7.67 -16.00
N ASN A 177 -15.14 8.48 -15.07
CA ASN A 177 -14.07 9.45 -15.34
C ASN A 177 -12.73 8.75 -15.68
N HIS A 178 -12.59 7.47 -15.33
CA HIS A 178 -11.39 6.65 -15.54
C HIS A 178 -11.60 5.54 -16.58
N LYS A 179 -12.67 5.64 -17.37
CA LYS A 179 -13.09 4.60 -18.32
C LYS A 179 -11.97 4.17 -19.29
N GLU A 180 -11.18 5.11 -19.78
CA GLU A 180 -10.12 4.80 -20.74
C GLU A 180 -8.97 4.02 -20.06
N ALA A 181 -8.54 4.40 -18.88
CA ALA A 181 -7.56 3.65 -18.09
C ALA A 181 -8.05 2.22 -17.78
N CYS A 182 -9.32 2.07 -17.38
CA CYS A 182 -9.91 0.77 -17.09
C CYS A 182 -10.00 -0.14 -18.34
N LYS A 183 -10.17 0.43 -19.52
CA LYS A 183 -10.15 -0.35 -20.79
C LYS A 183 -8.76 -0.89 -21.09
N ILE A 184 -7.73 -0.06 -20.90
CA ILE A 184 -6.33 -0.45 -21.10
C ILE A 184 -5.96 -1.54 -20.08
N GLY A 185 -6.27 -1.36 -18.80
CA GLY A 185 -6.02 -2.33 -17.75
C GLY A 185 -6.62 -3.72 -18.04
N ARG A 186 -7.83 -3.79 -18.63
CA ARG A 186 -8.44 -5.07 -19.03
C ARG A 186 -7.71 -5.80 -20.15
N ALA A 187 -6.97 -5.09 -20.99
CA ALA A 187 -6.27 -5.69 -22.13
C ALA A 187 -4.95 -6.37 -21.76
N HIS A 188 -4.49 -6.20 -20.52
CA HIS A 188 -3.19 -6.66 -20.03
C HIS A 188 -3.30 -7.63 -18.86
N VAL A 189 -4.49 -8.12 -18.54
CA VAL A 189 -4.75 -9.15 -17.52
C VAL A 189 -4.91 -10.51 -18.18
#